data_ebbb54f3f884a32cb5e7bb740e03c7db
#
_entry.id   ebbb54f3f884a32cb5e7bb740e03c7db
#
_cell.length_a   1.000
_cell.length_b   1.000
_cell.length_c   1.000
_cell.angle_alpha   90.00
_cell.angle_beta   90.00
_cell.angle_gamma   90.00
#
_symmetry.space_group_name_H-M   'P 1'
#
loop_
_entity.id
_entity.type
_entity.pdbx_description
1 polymer ?
#
loop_
_entity_poly.entity_id
_entity_poly.type
_entity_poly.pdbx_seq_one_letter_code
_entity_poly.pdbx_strand_id
1 'polypeptide(L)'
;MIKAVVFDVDDTLYDQKAPFVAALAPIVQLPSSFDLTPTFQAYRRQSAQAYARVTSGSWSTTEMAVRRLNAALHAQDLPPVTPEAALAFQEAYVRELQHIKLFPGLAAALDRLKERYQLGIITNGHTDHQLAKVMRLKMHQWIDRDAILTSEEAGLAKPDPQIFTTMNRRLNLRASESVYVGDCYSMDVKAAKQAGWQAFWFNHRNLEIPDGDWIPDQTVENPAELQDLLLALTTLTKASF
;
A
#
# COMPACT_ATOMS: atom_id res chain seq x y z
N MET A 1 23.50 -6.34 8.39
CA MET A 1 22.44 -6.61 9.40
C MET A 1 21.34 -5.58 9.22
N ILE A 2 20.08 -6.00 9.19
CA ILE A 2 18.91 -5.09 9.05
C ILE A 2 18.80 -4.23 10.31
N LYS A 3 18.49 -2.95 10.11
CA LYS A 3 18.31 -1.94 11.16
C LYS A 3 16.96 -1.21 11.02
N ALA A 4 16.34 -1.25 9.84
CA ALA A 4 15.03 -0.64 9.61
C ALA A 4 14.09 -1.58 8.90
N VAL A 5 12.79 -1.49 9.27
CA VAL A 5 11.66 -2.11 8.57
C VAL A 5 10.73 -0.97 8.13
N VAL A 6 10.52 -0.85 6.83
CA VAL A 6 9.74 0.22 6.22
C VAL A 6 8.57 -0.38 5.46
N PHE A 7 7.40 0.21 5.62
CA PHE A 7 6.14 -0.33 5.11
C PHE A 7 5.54 0.56 4.02
N ASP A 8 4.85 -0.05 3.07
CA ASP A 8 3.78 0.61 2.35
C ASP A 8 2.54 0.74 3.25
N VAL A 9 1.54 1.48 2.83
CA VAL A 9 0.29 1.70 3.59
C VAL A 9 -0.87 0.95 2.97
N ASP A 10 -1.19 1.25 1.71
CA ASP A 10 -2.40 0.80 1.04
C ASP A 10 -2.31 -0.67 0.63
N ASP A 11 -3.19 -1.50 1.16
CA ASP A 11 -3.22 -2.96 0.98
C ASP A 11 -2.01 -3.71 1.61
N THR A 12 -1.22 -2.99 2.41
CA THR A 12 -0.09 -3.57 3.18
C THR A 12 -0.34 -3.52 4.68
N LEU A 13 -0.77 -2.39 5.21
CA LEU A 13 -1.10 -2.25 6.64
C LEU A 13 -2.56 -2.58 6.94
N TYR A 14 -3.44 -2.46 5.98
CA TYR A 14 -4.88 -2.71 6.09
C TYR A 14 -5.44 -3.24 4.76
N ASP A 15 -6.59 -3.91 4.82
CA ASP A 15 -7.31 -4.37 3.63
C ASP A 15 -7.96 -3.19 2.90
N GLN A 16 -7.34 -2.74 1.81
CA GLN A 16 -7.87 -1.63 1.00
C GLN A 16 -9.10 -2.03 0.17
N LYS A 17 -9.32 -3.34 -0.07
CA LYS A 17 -10.50 -3.84 -0.78
C LYS A 17 -11.78 -3.67 0.06
N ALA A 18 -11.69 -3.82 1.39
CA ALA A 18 -12.87 -3.77 2.26
C ALA A 18 -13.65 -2.43 2.14
N PRO A 19 -13.04 -1.24 2.27
CA PRO A 19 -13.73 0.03 2.05
C PRO A 19 -14.23 0.20 0.59
N PHE A 20 -13.52 -0.34 -0.40
CA PHE A 20 -13.99 -0.32 -1.80
C PHE A 20 -15.27 -1.11 -1.97
N VAL A 21 -15.32 -2.33 -1.45
CA VAL A 21 -16.52 -3.19 -1.51
C VAL A 21 -17.69 -2.57 -0.78
N ALA A 22 -17.48 -2.04 0.43
CA ALA A 22 -18.52 -1.39 1.21
C ALA A 22 -19.12 -0.16 0.48
N ALA A 23 -18.26 0.63 -0.17
CA ALA A 23 -18.71 1.79 -0.94
C ALA A 23 -19.42 1.41 -2.25
N LEU A 24 -19.04 0.30 -2.89
CA LEU A 24 -19.61 -0.13 -4.17
C LEU A 24 -20.96 -0.82 -4.01
N ALA A 25 -21.15 -1.58 -2.94
CA ALA A 25 -22.33 -2.41 -2.72
C ALA A 25 -23.70 -1.67 -2.85
N PRO A 26 -23.87 -0.44 -2.37
CA PRO A 26 -25.11 0.30 -2.58
C PRO A 26 -25.28 0.87 -3.99
N ILE A 27 -24.24 0.91 -4.80
CA ILE A 27 -24.23 1.52 -6.14
C ILE A 27 -24.47 0.46 -7.22
N VAL A 28 -23.87 -0.71 -7.08
CA VAL A 28 -23.95 -1.79 -8.07
C VAL A 28 -24.48 -3.05 -7.40
N GLN A 29 -25.66 -3.48 -7.84
CA GLN A 29 -26.26 -4.71 -7.33
C GLN A 29 -25.57 -5.93 -7.95
N LEU A 30 -24.82 -6.65 -7.14
CA LEU A 30 -24.10 -7.85 -7.51
C LEU A 30 -24.49 -9.01 -6.57
N PRO A 31 -24.48 -10.24 -7.07
CA PRO A 31 -24.62 -11.42 -6.19
C PRO A 31 -23.54 -11.40 -5.09
N SER A 32 -23.84 -11.85 -3.90
CA SER A 32 -22.88 -11.93 -2.79
C SER A 32 -21.67 -12.84 -3.10
N SER A 33 -21.83 -13.77 -4.03
CA SER A 33 -20.76 -14.65 -4.52
C SER A 33 -19.86 -14.01 -5.58
N PHE A 34 -20.16 -12.79 -6.04
CA PHE A 34 -19.36 -12.13 -7.06
C PHE A 34 -18.00 -11.69 -6.50
N ASP A 35 -16.91 -12.16 -7.10
CA ASP A 35 -15.58 -11.76 -6.68
C ASP A 35 -15.23 -10.37 -7.23
N LEU A 36 -15.20 -9.39 -6.36
CA LEU A 36 -14.81 -8.02 -6.67
C LEU A 36 -13.28 -7.79 -6.66
N THR A 37 -12.47 -8.83 -6.46
CA THR A 37 -11.01 -8.68 -6.46
C THR A 37 -10.47 -8.14 -7.79
N PRO A 38 -10.88 -8.67 -8.96
CA PRO A 38 -10.40 -8.13 -10.23
C PRO A 38 -10.87 -6.69 -10.49
N THR A 39 -12.10 -6.34 -10.11
CA THR A 39 -12.62 -4.96 -10.20
C THR A 39 -11.82 -4.00 -9.33
N PHE A 40 -11.54 -4.39 -8.09
CA PHE A 40 -10.71 -3.61 -7.17
C PHE A 40 -9.28 -3.42 -7.70
N GLN A 41 -8.67 -4.47 -8.24
CA GLN A 41 -7.34 -4.37 -8.86
C GLN A 41 -7.34 -3.42 -10.06
N ALA A 42 -8.37 -3.50 -10.91
CA ALA A 42 -8.54 -2.56 -12.02
C ALA A 42 -8.70 -1.11 -11.51
N TYR A 43 -9.50 -0.91 -10.46
CA TYR A 43 -9.66 0.39 -9.81
C TYR A 43 -8.33 0.96 -9.28
N ARG A 44 -7.50 0.15 -8.64
CA ARG A 44 -6.16 0.56 -8.18
C ARG A 44 -5.25 0.98 -9.35
N ARG A 45 -5.21 0.15 -10.43
CA ARG A 45 -4.42 0.50 -11.63
C ARG A 45 -4.85 1.84 -12.23
N GLN A 46 -6.16 2.06 -12.34
CA GLN A 46 -6.69 3.33 -12.83
C GLN A 46 -6.37 4.51 -11.91
N SER A 47 -6.33 4.29 -10.59
CA SER A 47 -5.98 5.33 -9.62
C SER A 47 -4.57 5.87 -9.82
N ALA A 48 -3.59 4.99 -10.07
CA ALA A 48 -2.21 5.40 -10.33
C ALA A 48 -2.09 6.25 -11.62
N GLN A 49 -2.82 5.89 -12.69
CA GLN A 49 -2.85 6.65 -13.94
C GLN A 49 -3.60 7.97 -13.81
N ALA A 50 -4.72 7.97 -13.09
CA ALA A 50 -5.56 9.13 -12.91
C ALA A 50 -4.89 10.23 -12.06
N TYR A 51 -4.06 9.83 -11.09
CA TYR A 51 -3.32 10.79 -10.26
C TYR A 51 -2.47 11.76 -11.10
N ALA A 52 -1.69 11.23 -12.05
CA ALA A 52 -0.88 12.05 -12.94
C ALA A 52 -1.73 13.02 -13.80
N ARG A 53 -2.93 12.61 -14.21
CA ARG A 53 -3.83 13.44 -15.00
C ARG A 53 -4.45 14.58 -14.19
N VAL A 54 -4.80 14.32 -12.93
CA VAL A 54 -5.31 15.37 -12.03
C VAL A 54 -4.22 16.36 -11.67
N THR A 55 -3.03 15.87 -11.33
CA THR A 55 -1.89 16.71 -10.95
C THR A 55 -1.44 17.62 -12.10
N SER A 56 -1.52 17.13 -13.35
CA SER A 56 -1.25 17.96 -14.55
C SER A 56 -2.39 18.92 -14.93
N GLY A 57 -3.52 18.89 -14.21
CA GLY A 57 -4.71 19.68 -14.53
C GLY A 57 -5.50 19.19 -15.76
N SER A 58 -5.13 18.03 -16.33
CA SER A 58 -5.80 17.46 -17.51
C SER A 58 -7.18 16.89 -17.19
N TRP A 59 -7.44 16.50 -15.94
CA TRP A 59 -8.73 16.01 -15.45
C TRP A 59 -9.12 16.75 -14.18
N SER A 60 -10.42 16.99 -14.03
CA SER A 60 -11.01 17.37 -12.74
C SER A 60 -11.09 16.14 -11.82
N THR A 61 -11.25 16.39 -10.52
CA THR A 61 -11.49 15.32 -9.54
C THR A 61 -12.77 14.53 -9.82
N THR A 62 -13.79 15.19 -10.36
CA THR A 62 -15.04 14.56 -10.81
C THR A 62 -14.81 13.63 -11.99
N GLU A 63 -14.12 14.09 -13.04
CA GLU A 63 -13.79 13.25 -14.18
C GLU A 63 -12.94 12.05 -13.77
N MET A 64 -12.00 12.24 -12.86
CA MET A 64 -11.21 11.15 -12.29
C MET A 64 -12.10 10.11 -11.63
N ALA A 65 -13.02 10.50 -10.76
CA ALA A 65 -13.92 9.59 -10.04
C ALA A 65 -14.75 8.75 -11.03
N VAL A 66 -15.37 9.40 -12.02
CA VAL A 66 -16.22 8.74 -13.02
C VAL A 66 -15.42 7.77 -13.89
N ARG A 67 -14.29 8.23 -14.46
CA ARG A 67 -13.50 7.43 -15.39
C ARG A 67 -12.88 6.23 -14.70
N ARG A 68 -12.35 6.42 -13.50
CA ARG A 68 -11.69 5.37 -12.71
C ARG A 68 -12.66 4.25 -12.34
N LEU A 69 -13.85 4.59 -11.83
CA LEU A 69 -14.83 3.57 -11.45
C LEU A 69 -15.37 2.85 -12.70
N ASN A 70 -15.76 3.56 -13.74
CA ASN A 70 -16.28 2.94 -14.94
C ASN A 70 -15.26 2.08 -15.69
N ALA A 71 -13.98 2.48 -15.71
CA ALA A 71 -12.93 1.65 -16.27
C ALA A 71 -12.71 0.35 -15.45
N ALA A 72 -12.84 0.44 -14.12
CA ALA A 72 -12.76 -0.75 -13.26
C ALA A 72 -13.95 -1.70 -13.44
N LEU A 73 -15.15 -1.17 -13.58
CA LEU A 73 -16.36 -1.96 -13.86
C LEU A 73 -16.27 -2.63 -15.25
N HIS A 74 -15.89 -1.88 -16.27
CA HIS A 74 -15.72 -2.38 -17.63
C HIS A 74 -14.71 -3.54 -17.72
N ALA A 75 -13.65 -3.51 -16.89
CA ALA A 75 -12.65 -4.60 -16.87
C ALA A 75 -13.22 -5.95 -16.40
N GLN A 76 -14.47 -5.99 -15.92
CA GLN A 76 -15.20 -7.19 -15.50
C GLN A 76 -16.57 -7.29 -16.20
N ASP A 77 -16.70 -6.65 -17.37
CA ASP A 77 -17.94 -6.64 -18.15
C ASP A 77 -19.18 -6.16 -17.39
N LEU A 78 -18.95 -5.35 -16.32
CA LEU A 78 -20.02 -4.74 -15.55
C LEU A 78 -20.51 -3.44 -16.23
N PRO A 79 -21.80 -3.13 -16.15
CA PRO A 79 -22.34 -1.93 -16.76
C PRO A 79 -21.75 -0.66 -16.12
N PRO A 80 -21.55 0.40 -16.92
CA PRO A 80 -21.09 1.66 -16.38
C PRO A 80 -22.16 2.29 -15.48
N VAL A 81 -21.70 3.05 -14.51
CA VAL A 81 -22.57 3.87 -13.63
C VAL A 81 -22.63 5.32 -14.10
N THR A 82 -23.68 6.04 -13.71
CA THR A 82 -23.82 7.47 -14.00
C THR A 82 -22.74 8.29 -13.28
N PRO A 83 -22.46 9.53 -13.72
CA PRO A 83 -21.55 10.41 -13.00
C PRO A 83 -21.94 10.64 -11.54
N GLU A 84 -23.24 10.80 -11.26
CA GLU A 84 -23.78 10.99 -9.91
C GLU A 84 -23.50 9.76 -9.03
N ALA A 85 -23.72 8.56 -9.56
CA ALA A 85 -23.44 7.31 -8.86
C ALA A 85 -21.93 7.11 -8.61
N ALA A 86 -21.08 7.50 -9.56
CA ALA A 86 -19.63 7.45 -9.38
C ALA A 86 -19.13 8.44 -8.30
N LEU A 87 -19.74 9.61 -8.21
CA LEU A 87 -19.46 10.58 -7.14
C LEU A 87 -19.95 10.08 -5.79
N ALA A 88 -21.17 9.51 -5.73
CA ALA A 88 -21.69 8.89 -4.51
C ALA A 88 -20.79 7.75 -4.02
N PHE A 89 -20.28 6.92 -4.94
CA PHE A 89 -19.26 5.92 -4.63
C PHE A 89 -18.00 6.57 -4.04
N GLN A 90 -17.47 7.61 -4.65
CA GLN A 90 -16.25 8.27 -4.18
C GLN A 90 -16.43 8.83 -2.77
N GLU A 91 -17.57 9.45 -2.47
CA GLU A 91 -17.89 9.95 -1.14
C GLU A 91 -18.05 8.81 -0.13
N ALA A 92 -18.73 7.74 -0.51
CA ALA A 92 -18.85 6.55 0.33
C ALA A 92 -17.46 5.94 0.62
N TYR A 93 -16.61 5.80 -0.41
CA TYR A 93 -15.26 5.26 -0.26
C TYR A 93 -14.41 6.10 0.71
N VAL A 94 -14.48 7.43 0.62
CA VAL A 94 -13.80 8.33 1.56
C VAL A 94 -14.33 8.16 2.99
N ARG A 95 -15.66 7.94 3.17
CA ARG A 95 -16.24 7.64 4.49
C ARG A 95 -15.76 6.31 5.04
N GLU A 96 -15.75 5.26 4.21
CA GLU A 96 -15.28 3.92 4.62
C GLU A 96 -13.79 3.92 5.02
N LEU A 97 -12.98 4.73 4.36
CA LEU A 97 -11.58 4.92 4.74
C LEU A 97 -11.38 5.52 6.16
N GLN A 98 -12.44 6.08 6.78
CA GLN A 98 -12.36 6.54 8.18
C GLN A 98 -12.36 5.35 9.18
N HIS A 99 -12.79 4.16 8.73
CA HIS A 99 -12.99 2.97 9.56
C HIS A 99 -11.93 1.88 9.35
N ILE A 100 -10.87 2.17 8.57
CA ILE A 100 -9.78 1.22 8.33
C ILE A 100 -9.08 0.83 9.62
N LYS A 101 -8.64 -0.43 9.66
CA LYS A 101 -7.91 -1.01 10.80
C LYS A 101 -6.73 -1.81 10.30
N LEU A 102 -5.67 -1.86 11.10
CA LEU A 102 -4.53 -2.74 10.81
C LEU A 102 -4.99 -4.18 10.60
N PHE A 103 -4.31 -4.89 9.72
CA PHE A 103 -4.48 -6.34 9.62
C PHE A 103 -4.32 -7.01 11.00
N PRO A 104 -5.06 -8.10 11.25
CA PRO A 104 -4.95 -8.84 12.50
C PRO A 104 -3.50 -9.21 12.81
N GLY A 105 -3.09 -9.06 14.07
CA GLY A 105 -1.75 -9.41 14.54
C GLY A 105 -0.66 -8.38 14.27
N LEU A 106 -0.87 -7.47 13.30
CA LEU A 106 0.18 -6.54 12.87
C LEU A 106 0.59 -5.55 13.99
N ALA A 107 -0.35 -5.09 14.82
CA ALA A 107 -0.03 -4.23 15.96
C ALA A 107 0.96 -4.89 16.92
N ALA A 108 0.75 -6.17 17.27
CA ALA A 108 1.65 -6.92 18.13
C ALA A 108 3.04 -7.11 17.52
N ALA A 109 3.11 -7.33 16.19
CA ALA A 109 4.38 -7.40 15.48
C ALA A 109 5.12 -6.05 15.51
N LEU A 110 4.41 -4.94 15.27
CA LEU A 110 4.97 -3.58 15.32
C LEU A 110 5.50 -3.23 16.72
N ASP A 111 4.81 -3.64 17.80
CA ASP A 111 5.30 -3.45 19.16
C ASP A 111 6.66 -4.12 19.39
N ARG A 112 6.85 -5.32 18.85
CA ARG A 112 8.13 -6.03 18.96
C ARG A 112 9.22 -5.48 18.05
N LEU A 113 8.83 -5.07 16.84
CA LEU A 113 9.79 -4.53 15.87
C LEU A 113 10.42 -3.23 16.36
N LYS A 114 9.62 -2.30 16.93
CA LYS A 114 10.12 -0.98 17.38
C LYS A 114 11.16 -1.09 18.51
N GLU A 115 11.22 -2.20 19.22
CA GLU A 115 12.24 -2.43 20.26
C GLU A 115 13.65 -2.63 19.68
N ARG A 116 13.75 -2.97 18.36
CA ARG A 116 15.02 -3.39 17.73
C ARG A 116 15.32 -2.68 16.41
N TYR A 117 14.30 -2.17 15.74
CA TYR A 117 14.39 -1.59 14.41
C TYR A 117 13.83 -0.19 14.38
N GLN A 118 14.42 0.65 13.54
CA GLN A 118 13.75 1.86 13.11
C GLN A 118 12.58 1.46 12.20
N LEU A 119 11.40 2.01 12.45
CA LEU A 119 10.24 1.77 11.61
C LEU A 119 9.97 3.00 10.74
N GLY A 120 9.49 2.78 9.51
CA GLY A 120 9.18 3.86 8.59
C GLY A 120 8.06 3.51 7.64
N ILE A 121 7.64 4.50 6.87
CA ILE A 121 6.61 4.37 5.83
C ILE A 121 7.10 5.06 4.56
N ILE A 122 6.97 4.38 3.40
CA ILE A 122 7.03 5.00 2.08
C ILE A 122 5.73 4.69 1.36
N THR A 123 4.96 5.72 0.99
CA THR A 123 3.65 5.52 0.36
C THR A 123 3.42 6.50 -0.79
N ASN A 124 2.76 6.04 -1.87
CA ASN A 124 2.38 6.89 -2.98
C ASN A 124 1.05 7.60 -2.68
N GLY A 125 0.98 8.89 -2.91
CA GLY A 125 -0.22 9.69 -2.79
C GLY A 125 0.01 11.09 -2.22
N HIS A 126 -1.08 11.85 -2.12
CA HIS A 126 -1.09 13.16 -1.46
C HIS A 126 -0.79 13.01 0.03
N THR A 127 0.05 13.89 0.53
CA THR A 127 0.55 13.87 1.91
C THR A 127 -0.58 13.86 2.93
N ASP A 128 -1.53 14.76 2.82
CA ASP A 128 -2.66 14.85 3.75
C ASP A 128 -3.50 13.57 3.77
N HIS A 129 -3.75 12.97 2.59
CA HIS A 129 -4.53 11.75 2.50
C HIS A 129 -3.81 10.56 3.12
N GLN A 130 -2.50 10.43 2.86
CA GLN A 130 -1.73 9.32 3.41
C GLN A 130 -1.50 9.47 4.91
N LEU A 131 -1.20 10.69 5.40
CA LEU A 131 -1.09 10.96 6.83
C LEU A 131 -2.41 10.71 7.57
N ALA A 132 -3.55 11.06 6.97
CA ALA A 132 -4.85 10.74 7.56
C ALA A 132 -5.06 9.23 7.76
N LYS A 133 -4.64 8.38 6.81
CA LYS A 133 -4.67 6.91 6.96
C LYS A 133 -3.72 6.45 8.06
N VAL A 134 -2.48 6.94 8.06
CA VAL A 134 -1.46 6.67 9.08
C VAL A 134 -2.00 6.98 10.49
N MET A 135 -2.70 8.11 10.65
CA MET A 135 -3.31 8.50 11.92
C MET A 135 -4.47 7.59 12.32
N ARG A 136 -5.35 7.21 11.37
CA ARG A 136 -6.45 6.27 11.62
C ARG A 136 -5.96 4.89 12.02
N LEU A 137 -4.91 4.41 11.37
CA LEU A 137 -4.23 3.15 11.71
C LEU A 137 -3.39 3.26 12.99
N LYS A 138 -3.32 4.45 13.60
CA LYS A 138 -2.56 4.75 14.84
C LYS A 138 -1.06 4.45 14.69
N MET A 139 -0.52 4.54 13.48
CA MET A 139 0.89 4.23 13.21
C MET A 139 1.87 5.16 13.94
N HIS A 140 1.42 6.35 14.36
CA HIS A 140 2.18 7.27 15.21
C HIS A 140 2.62 6.67 16.56
N GLN A 141 2.07 5.52 16.98
CA GLN A 141 2.52 4.79 18.17
C GLN A 141 3.87 4.07 17.95
N TRP A 142 4.23 3.84 16.70
CA TRP A 142 5.42 3.07 16.31
C TRP A 142 6.38 3.84 15.41
N ILE A 143 5.91 4.82 14.67
CA ILE A 143 6.64 5.50 13.61
C ILE A 143 6.53 7.01 13.81
N ASP A 144 7.68 7.66 13.94
CA ASP A 144 7.77 9.11 14.01
C ASP A 144 7.45 9.76 12.67
N ARG A 145 6.93 11.00 12.69
CA ARG A 145 6.56 11.73 11.47
C ARG A 145 7.70 11.82 10.46
N ASP A 146 8.92 12.00 10.94
CA ASP A 146 10.11 12.14 10.11
C ASP A 146 10.50 10.84 9.39
N ALA A 147 10.00 9.70 9.85
CA ALA A 147 10.16 8.40 9.21
C ALA A 147 9.00 8.05 8.25
N ILE A 148 8.09 8.98 7.96
CA ILE A 148 7.00 8.82 7.00
C ILE A 148 7.30 9.67 5.77
N LEU A 149 7.39 9.02 4.61
CA LEU A 149 7.69 9.64 3.32
C LEU A 149 6.55 9.38 2.34
N THR A 150 5.87 10.43 1.91
CA THR A 150 4.88 10.37 0.83
C THR A 150 5.52 10.73 -0.50
N SER A 151 4.98 10.23 -1.60
CA SER A 151 5.48 10.57 -2.94
C SER A 151 5.36 12.05 -3.27
N GLU A 152 4.32 12.72 -2.78
CA GLU A 152 4.15 14.17 -2.96
C GLU A 152 5.26 14.95 -2.23
N GLU A 153 5.53 14.63 -0.97
CA GLU A 153 6.58 15.26 -0.18
C GLU A 153 7.98 15.01 -0.76
N ALA A 154 8.20 13.79 -1.29
CA ALA A 154 9.47 13.44 -1.90
C ALA A 154 9.69 14.07 -3.27
N GLY A 155 8.63 14.50 -3.97
CA GLY A 155 8.66 14.82 -5.39
C GLY A 155 8.99 13.60 -6.27
N LEU A 156 8.89 12.40 -5.73
CA LEU A 156 9.25 11.11 -6.33
C LEU A 156 8.21 10.06 -5.92
N ALA A 157 7.86 9.14 -6.80
CA ALA A 157 6.89 8.10 -6.52
C ALA A 157 7.45 6.70 -6.83
N LYS A 158 7.09 5.69 -6.04
CA LYS A 158 7.31 4.30 -6.45
C LYS A 158 6.66 4.07 -7.83
N PRO A 159 7.29 3.41 -8.77
CA PRO A 159 8.45 2.52 -8.63
C PRO A 159 9.84 3.20 -8.81
N ASP A 160 9.96 4.53 -8.75
CA ASP A 160 11.27 5.16 -8.81
C ASP A 160 12.11 4.78 -7.58
N PRO A 161 13.26 4.09 -7.74
CA PRO A 161 14.08 3.64 -6.61
C PRO A 161 14.70 4.80 -5.82
N GLN A 162 14.72 6.02 -6.35
CA GLN A 162 15.26 7.18 -5.64
C GLN A 162 14.45 7.55 -4.39
N ILE A 163 13.16 7.19 -4.31
CA ILE A 163 12.37 7.42 -3.10
C ILE A 163 12.91 6.62 -1.90
N PHE A 164 13.42 5.41 -2.14
CA PHE A 164 14.08 4.59 -1.12
C PHE A 164 15.42 5.20 -0.69
N THR A 165 16.18 5.76 -1.62
CA THR A 165 17.41 6.50 -1.30
C THR A 165 17.12 7.72 -0.43
N THR A 166 16.00 8.40 -0.67
CA THR A 166 15.56 9.53 0.16
C THR A 166 15.24 9.07 1.58
N MET A 167 14.55 7.92 1.73
CA MET A 167 14.30 7.32 3.04
C MET A 167 15.60 6.91 3.74
N ASN A 168 16.57 6.33 3.03
CA ASN A 168 17.89 6.01 3.61
C ASN A 168 18.56 7.23 4.25
N ARG A 169 18.48 8.40 3.60
CA ARG A 169 19.03 9.64 4.16
C ARG A 169 18.27 10.08 5.41
N ARG A 170 16.92 9.98 5.42
CA ARG A 170 16.10 10.31 6.59
C ARG A 170 16.41 9.43 7.79
N LEU A 171 16.57 8.13 7.58
CA LEU A 171 16.87 7.16 8.62
C LEU A 171 18.36 7.09 8.96
N ASN A 172 19.22 7.76 8.19
CA ASN A 172 20.68 7.69 8.29
C ASN A 172 21.21 6.24 8.21
N LEU A 173 20.71 5.48 7.23
CA LEU A 173 21.04 4.07 7.01
C LEU A 173 21.51 3.82 5.57
N ARG A 174 22.23 2.71 5.39
CA ARG A 174 22.57 2.19 4.07
C ARG A 174 21.43 1.33 3.53
N ALA A 175 21.31 1.22 2.22
CA ALA A 175 20.30 0.39 1.56
C ALA A 175 20.28 -1.05 2.11
N SER A 176 21.45 -1.69 2.27
CA SER A 176 21.59 -3.06 2.79
C SER A 176 21.20 -3.25 4.26
N GLU A 177 20.88 -2.17 4.97
CA GLU A 177 20.43 -2.20 6.37
C GLU A 177 18.91 -2.07 6.49
N SER A 178 18.18 -2.01 5.36
CA SER A 178 16.75 -1.75 5.32
C SER A 178 16.00 -2.87 4.60
N VAL A 179 14.82 -3.19 5.10
CA VAL A 179 13.84 -4.06 4.43
C VAL A 179 12.56 -3.29 4.19
N TYR A 180 11.98 -3.50 3.02
CA TYR A 180 10.68 -2.94 2.64
C TYR A 180 9.61 -4.02 2.63
N VAL A 181 8.45 -3.73 3.16
CA VAL A 181 7.27 -4.60 3.19
C VAL A 181 6.17 -3.93 2.38
N GLY A 182 5.70 -4.58 1.32
CA GLY A 182 4.64 -4.03 0.47
C GLY A 182 3.87 -5.10 -0.30
N ASP A 183 2.69 -4.74 -0.82
CA ASP A 183 1.79 -5.66 -1.54
C ASP A 183 1.98 -5.66 -3.06
N CYS A 184 2.51 -4.59 -3.63
CA CYS A 184 2.60 -4.42 -5.07
C CYS A 184 3.98 -4.80 -5.61
N TYR A 185 4.07 -5.91 -6.36
CA TYR A 185 5.35 -6.36 -6.88
C TYR A 185 6.12 -5.28 -7.63
N SER A 186 5.49 -4.60 -8.58
CA SER A 186 6.17 -3.60 -9.43
C SER A 186 6.54 -2.32 -8.69
N MET A 187 5.69 -1.86 -7.76
CA MET A 187 5.88 -0.61 -7.02
C MET A 187 6.78 -0.79 -5.80
N ASP A 188 6.68 -1.95 -5.13
CA ASP A 188 7.31 -2.18 -3.83
C ASP A 188 8.52 -3.09 -3.96
N VAL A 189 8.32 -4.34 -4.42
CA VAL A 189 9.39 -5.33 -4.48
C VAL A 189 10.47 -4.91 -5.44
N LYS A 190 10.11 -4.69 -6.71
CA LYS A 190 11.06 -4.32 -7.76
C LYS A 190 11.82 -3.03 -7.40
N ALA A 191 11.10 -2.01 -6.97
CA ALA A 191 11.71 -0.72 -6.67
C ALA A 191 12.64 -0.75 -5.45
N ALA A 192 12.25 -1.47 -4.38
CA ALA A 192 13.11 -1.68 -3.21
C ALA A 192 14.37 -2.45 -3.58
N LYS A 193 14.26 -3.53 -4.35
CA LYS A 193 15.41 -4.33 -4.82
C LYS A 193 16.33 -3.50 -5.71
N GLN A 194 15.80 -2.69 -6.61
CA GLN A 194 16.60 -1.76 -7.44
C GLN A 194 17.35 -0.72 -6.60
N ALA A 195 16.78 -0.32 -5.47
CA ALA A 195 17.43 0.57 -4.52
C ALA A 195 18.45 -0.14 -3.61
N GLY A 196 18.63 -1.45 -3.74
CA GLY A 196 19.56 -2.26 -2.93
C GLY A 196 19.01 -2.65 -1.56
N TRP A 197 17.69 -2.55 -1.34
CA TRP A 197 17.01 -2.99 -0.12
C TRP A 197 16.65 -4.47 -0.19
N GLN A 198 16.41 -5.09 0.95
CA GLN A 198 15.61 -6.31 1.01
C GLN A 198 14.14 -5.95 0.78
N ALA A 199 13.38 -6.88 0.18
CA ALA A 199 11.97 -6.70 -0.09
C ALA A 199 11.18 -7.94 0.35
N PHE A 200 10.18 -7.72 1.21
CA PHE A 200 9.20 -8.71 1.62
C PHE A 200 7.89 -8.43 0.90
N TRP A 201 7.43 -9.39 0.12
CA TRP A 201 6.20 -9.25 -0.63
C TRP A 201 5.01 -9.83 0.13
N PHE A 202 4.07 -8.96 0.49
CA PHE A 202 2.81 -9.34 1.09
C PHE A 202 1.78 -9.61 -0.01
N ASN A 203 1.83 -10.80 -0.59
CA ASN A 203 1.01 -11.23 -1.73
C ASN A 203 -0.35 -11.81 -1.31
N HIS A 204 -1.08 -11.16 -0.43
CA HIS A 204 -2.36 -11.65 0.08
C HIS A 204 -3.50 -11.61 -0.95
N ARG A 205 -3.23 -11.12 -2.15
CA ARG A 205 -4.16 -11.16 -3.30
C ARG A 205 -3.84 -12.28 -4.28
N ASN A 206 -2.86 -13.14 -3.99
CA ASN A 206 -2.42 -14.26 -4.83
C ASN A 206 -2.12 -13.84 -6.27
N LEU A 207 -1.39 -12.76 -6.43
CA LEU A 207 -0.95 -12.28 -7.74
C LEU A 207 0.17 -13.19 -8.27
N GLU A 208 0.17 -13.42 -9.58
CA GLU A 208 1.28 -14.12 -10.23
C GLU A 208 2.56 -13.28 -10.10
N ILE A 209 3.69 -13.96 -9.88
CA ILE A 209 4.99 -13.31 -9.91
C ILE A 209 5.28 -12.99 -11.38
N PRO A 210 5.42 -11.71 -11.74
CA PRO A 210 5.82 -11.37 -13.11
C PRO A 210 7.19 -11.95 -13.43
N ASP A 211 7.39 -12.41 -14.66
CA ASP A 211 8.71 -12.78 -15.15
C ASP A 211 9.68 -11.59 -14.98
N GLY A 212 10.80 -11.83 -14.31
CA GLY A 212 11.79 -10.77 -14.09
C GLY A 212 12.87 -11.11 -13.07
N ASP A 213 13.89 -10.26 -13.03
CA ASP A 213 15.13 -10.48 -12.27
C ASP A 213 15.04 -10.14 -10.78
N TRP A 214 13.88 -9.61 -10.32
CA TRP A 214 13.74 -9.07 -8.96
C TRP A 214 12.97 -10.02 -8.05
N ILE A 215 13.68 -11.00 -7.48
CA ILE A 215 13.07 -11.97 -6.56
C ILE A 215 12.90 -11.32 -5.17
N PRO A 216 11.71 -11.34 -4.57
CA PRO A 216 11.51 -10.91 -3.18
C PRO A 216 12.34 -11.80 -2.23
N ASP A 217 12.88 -11.22 -1.16
CA ASP A 217 13.62 -11.99 -0.17
C ASP A 217 12.70 -12.90 0.66
N GLN A 218 11.45 -12.50 0.83
CA GLN A 218 10.36 -13.30 1.41
C GLN A 218 9.05 -12.98 0.69
N THR A 219 8.17 -13.99 0.60
CA THR A 219 6.78 -13.83 0.16
C THR A 219 5.86 -14.44 1.19
N VAL A 220 4.81 -13.73 1.57
CA VAL A 220 3.76 -14.17 2.49
C VAL A 220 2.40 -13.86 1.89
N GLU A 221 1.42 -14.74 2.12
CA GLU A 221 0.15 -14.72 1.39
C GLU A 221 -1.06 -14.35 2.26
N ASN A 222 -0.87 -14.21 3.56
CA ASN A 222 -1.94 -13.81 4.47
C ASN A 222 -1.41 -13.03 5.69
N PRO A 223 -2.28 -12.32 6.44
CA PRO A 223 -1.85 -11.53 7.59
C PRO A 223 -1.17 -12.32 8.70
N ALA A 224 -1.50 -13.59 8.90
CA ALA A 224 -0.86 -14.41 9.94
C ALA A 224 0.60 -14.71 9.57
N GLU A 225 0.86 -15.09 8.32
CA GLU A 225 2.22 -15.29 7.81
C GLU A 225 3.03 -13.99 7.85
N LEU A 226 2.42 -12.84 7.53
CA LEU A 226 3.10 -11.55 7.66
C LEU A 226 3.49 -11.29 9.11
N GLN A 227 2.58 -11.52 10.06
CA GLN A 227 2.86 -11.39 11.48
C GLN A 227 4.03 -12.29 11.90
N ASP A 228 4.00 -13.56 11.53
CA ASP A 228 5.03 -14.54 11.89
C ASP A 228 6.40 -14.16 11.31
N LEU A 229 6.43 -13.72 10.05
CA LEU A 229 7.66 -13.24 9.41
C LEU A 229 8.25 -12.03 10.14
N LEU A 230 7.42 -11.05 10.49
CA LEU A 230 7.85 -9.86 11.22
C LEU A 230 8.34 -10.18 12.64
N LEU A 231 7.68 -11.10 13.33
CA LEU A 231 8.12 -11.58 14.64
C LEU A 231 9.43 -12.36 14.56
N ALA A 232 9.63 -13.16 13.52
CA ALA A 232 10.88 -13.89 13.29
C ALA A 232 12.09 -12.95 13.16
N LEU A 233 11.92 -11.75 12.56
CA LEU A 233 12.99 -10.74 12.56
C LEU A 233 13.43 -10.35 13.96
N THR A 234 12.52 -10.34 14.93
CA THR A 234 12.85 -9.97 16.31
C THR A 234 13.53 -11.09 17.09
N THR A 235 13.40 -12.33 16.63
CA THR A 235 14.03 -13.50 17.28
C THR A 235 15.41 -13.84 16.71
N LEU A 236 15.72 -13.39 15.49
CA LEU A 236 17.05 -13.51 14.89
C LEU A 236 18.06 -12.68 15.67
N THR A 237 18.38 -13.15 16.89
CA THR A 237 19.36 -12.57 17.77
C THR A 237 20.77 -13.03 17.39
N LYS A 238 21.74 -12.11 17.48
CA LYS A 238 23.14 -12.28 18.01
C LYS A 238 23.75 -13.73 18.05
N ALA A 239 23.25 -14.65 17.26
CA ALA A 239 23.88 -15.94 17.06
C ALA A 239 24.59 -15.88 15.71
N SER A 240 25.87 -15.67 15.76
CA SER A 240 26.89 -15.75 14.71
C SER A 240 27.65 -14.43 14.54
N PHE A 241 28.59 -14.25 15.46
CA PHE A 241 30.03 -14.05 15.14
C PHE A 241 30.85 -14.17 16.40
#